data_0e390545bf86bb95837d209c2e6e7cd2
#
_entry.id   0e390545bf86bb95837d209c2e6e7cd2
#
_cell.length_a   1.000
_cell.length_b   1.000
_cell.length_c   1.000
_cell.angle_alpha   90.00
_cell.angle_beta   90.00
_cell.angle_gamma   90.00
#
_symmetry.space_group_name_H-M   'P 1'
#
loop_
_entity.id
_entity.type
_entity.pdbx_description
1 polymer ?
#
loop_
_entity_poly.entity_id
_entity_poly.type
_entity_poly.pdbx_seq_one_letter_code
_entity_poly.pdbx_strand_id
1 'polypeptide(L)'
;MKHISKRFGQQLALNDVSLTVKQGEIYGLIGKNGAGKTTLIKVITQLIQPNSGTVALFGSSNKSEWTHALKRVGSVIEAPAAYNHLTAYENLNYCCKIRHIPNADKVIRETLSYVGLTNTGKKKFRDFSLGMKQRLGIAIALLSKPDLIILDEPINGLDPVGIKEFRQLVQRLNEELNMTFIISSHILSELYLVATKFGIIENGHLIKEITKAEFEEQNEDYIVLKTNNLAEASKILHDQLGYRLKVVNATDELHIFTHSHEINKIIQELGKANITINEIYYARQDLEKYFTDLVE
;
A
#
# COMPACT_ATOMS: atom_id res chain seq x y z
N MET A 1 -14.18 -8.68 -6.55
CA MET A 1 -15.45 -7.98 -6.73
C MET A 1 -15.62 -7.59 -8.18
N LYS A 2 -16.89 -7.45 -8.66
CA LYS A 2 -17.19 -7.11 -10.07
C LYS A 2 -18.34 -6.10 -10.13
N HIS A 3 -18.12 -5.04 -10.88
CA HIS A 3 -19.10 -4.01 -11.23
C HIS A 3 -19.82 -3.37 -10.03
N ILE A 4 -19.05 -3.07 -8.97
CA ILE A 4 -19.58 -2.49 -7.74
C ILE A 4 -19.91 -1.02 -7.94
N SER A 5 -21.19 -0.69 -7.72
CA SER A 5 -21.62 0.71 -7.63
C SER A 5 -22.33 0.97 -6.31
N LYS A 6 -22.09 2.15 -5.72
CA LYS A 6 -22.70 2.60 -4.47
C LYS A 6 -23.07 4.07 -4.53
N ARG A 7 -24.30 4.35 -4.18
CA ARG A 7 -24.87 5.71 -4.12
C ARG A 7 -25.35 6.02 -2.69
N PHE A 8 -25.13 7.23 -2.25
CA PHE A 8 -25.71 7.82 -1.05
C PHE A 8 -26.54 9.04 -1.45
N GLY A 9 -27.85 8.91 -1.40
CA GLY A 9 -28.75 9.92 -1.98
C GLY A 9 -28.45 10.16 -3.45
N GLN A 10 -28.07 11.37 -3.81
CA GLN A 10 -27.69 11.71 -5.20
C GLN A 10 -26.19 11.51 -5.48
N GLN A 11 -25.36 11.37 -4.47
CA GLN A 11 -23.92 11.22 -4.62
C GLN A 11 -23.55 9.78 -4.98
N LEU A 12 -22.87 9.59 -6.10
CA LEU A 12 -22.31 8.31 -6.52
C LEU A 12 -20.91 8.17 -5.89
N ALA A 13 -20.78 7.31 -4.88
CA ALA A 13 -19.55 7.11 -4.13
C ALA A 13 -18.64 6.04 -4.76
N LEU A 14 -19.23 5.06 -5.45
CA LEU A 14 -18.53 4.06 -6.26
C LEU A 14 -19.27 3.87 -7.57
N ASN A 15 -18.55 3.78 -8.67
CA ASN A 15 -19.09 3.64 -10.00
C ASN A 15 -18.34 2.56 -10.78
N ASP A 16 -18.98 1.42 -10.95
CA ASP A 16 -18.50 0.28 -11.73
C ASP A 16 -17.09 -0.25 -11.33
N VAL A 17 -16.80 -0.29 -10.02
CA VAL A 17 -15.50 -0.73 -9.51
C VAL A 17 -15.38 -2.25 -9.57
N SER A 18 -14.35 -2.72 -10.26
CA SER A 18 -13.99 -4.15 -10.33
C SER A 18 -12.53 -4.32 -9.93
N LEU A 19 -12.23 -5.22 -8.99
CA LEU A 19 -10.86 -5.54 -8.60
C LEU A 19 -10.74 -6.98 -8.09
N THR A 20 -9.52 -7.51 -8.15
CA THR A 20 -9.21 -8.85 -7.65
C THR A 20 -7.95 -8.82 -6.81
N VAL A 21 -8.04 -9.39 -5.61
CA VAL A 21 -6.91 -9.58 -4.69
C VAL A 21 -6.66 -11.09 -4.57
N LYS A 22 -5.43 -11.50 -4.80
CA LYS A 22 -5.01 -12.91 -4.68
C LYS A 22 -4.51 -13.20 -3.27
N GLN A 23 -4.52 -14.46 -2.89
CA GLN A 23 -3.94 -14.90 -1.63
C GLN A 23 -2.46 -14.53 -1.54
N GLY A 24 -2.04 -14.02 -0.39
CA GLY A 24 -0.66 -13.57 -0.15
C GLY A 24 -0.32 -12.20 -0.76
N GLU A 25 -1.22 -11.56 -1.52
CA GLU A 25 -0.99 -10.20 -2.00
C GLU A 25 -1.16 -9.17 -0.87
N ILE A 26 -0.32 -8.14 -0.91
CA ILE A 26 -0.55 -6.89 -0.18
C ILE A 26 -1.08 -5.88 -1.20
N TYR A 27 -2.40 -5.71 -1.24
CA TYR A 27 -3.07 -4.81 -2.18
C TYR A 27 -3.18 -3.40 -1.60
N GLY A 28 -2.52 -2.44 -2.23
CA GLY A 28 -2.60 -1.02 -1.90
C GLY A 28 -3.75 -0.34 -2.64
N LEU A 29 -4.76 0.17 -1.93
CA LEU A 29 -5.84 0.98 -2.50
C LEU A 29 -5.53 2.45 -2.31
N ILE A 30 -5.13 3.12 -3.40
CA ILE A 30 -4.62 4.49 -3.39
C ILE A 30 -5.66 5.45 -3.95
N GLY A 31 -5.81 6.61 -3.33
CA GLY A 31 -6.69 7.67 -3.82
C GLY A 31 -6.78 8.85 -2.86
N LYS A 32 -7.16 10.00 -3.38
CA LYS A 32 -7.39 11.21 -2.57
C LYS A 32 -8.49 10.99 -1.50
N ASN A 33 -8.56 11.88 -0.52
CA ASN A 33 -9.67 11.86 0.42
C ASN A 33 -11.00 12.07 -0.32
N GLY A 34 -11.99 11.23 -0.01
CA GLY A 34 -13.28 11.24 -0.71
C GLY A 34 -13.32 10.42 -2.01
N ALA A 35 -12.23 9.82 -2.47
CA ALA A 35 -12.18 9.03 -3.71
C ALA A 35 -13.04 7.75 -3.71
N GLY A 36 -13.53 7.30 -2.53
CA GLY A 36 -14.36 6.11 -2.39
C GLY A 36 -13.70 4.93 -1.65
N LYS A 37 -12.43 5.05 -1.19
CA LYS A 37 -11.67 3.98 -0.53
C LYS A 37 -12.42 3.33 0.63
N THR A 38 -12.79 4.13 1.64
CA THR A 38 -13.55 3.65 2.82
C THR A 38 -14.90 3.06 2.44
N THR A 39 -15.58 3.64 1.44
CA THR A 39 -16.85 3.08 0.92
C THR A 39 -16.63 1.71 0.32
N LEU A 40 -15.58 1.52 -0.47
CA LEU A 40 -15.23 0.24 -1.06
C LEU A 40 -14.90 -0.81 0.02
N ILE A 41 -14.10 -0.42 1.01
CA ILE A 41 -13.78 -1.28 2.17
C ILE A 41 -15.04 -1.68 2.94
N LYS A 42 -15.96 -0.74 3.21
CA LYS A 42 -17.24 -1.03 3.86
C LYS A 42 -18.13 -1.97 3.04
N VAL A 43 -18.06 -1.92 1.71
CA VAL A 43 -18.76 -2.89 0.83
C VAL A 43 -18.12 -4.28 0.95
N ILE A 44 -16.80 -4.38 0.92
CA ILE A 44 -16.08 -5.67 1.04
C ILE A 44 -16.40 -6.33 2.39
N THR A 45 -16.39 -5.56 3.46
CA THR A 45 -16.66 -6.04 4.82
C THR A 45 -18.14 -6.17 5.14
N GLN A 46 -19.04 -5.92 4.17
CA GLN A 46 -20.50 -5.97 4.32
C GLN A 46 -21.09 -5.02 5.37
N LEU A 47 -20.36 -4.00 5.77
CA LEU A 47 -20.91 -2.92 6.62
C LEU A 47 -21.94 -2.09 5.87
N ILE A 48 -21.82 -2.02 4.55
CA ILE A 48 -22.82 -1.43 3.66
C ILE A 48 -23.06 -2.32 2.43
N GLN A 49 -24.29 -2.33 1.93
CA GLN A 49 -24.63 -3.05 0.70
C GLN A 49 -24.36 -2.18 -0.53
N PRO A 50 -23.79 -2.73 -1.61
CA PRO A 50 -23.71 -2.02 -2.89
C PRO A 50 -25.10 -1.87 -3.52
N ASN A 51 -25.27 -0.92 -4.44
CA ASN A 51 -26.49 -0.81 -5.22
C ASN A 51 -26.51 -1.80 -6.39
N SER A 52 -25.35 -2.09 -6.97
CA SER A 52 -25.17 -3.09 -8.02
C SER A 52 -23.81 -3.76 -7.91
N GLY A 53 -23.62 -4.84 -8.66
CA GLY A 53 -22.41 -5.63 -8.69
C GLY A 53 -22.38 -6.75 -7.66
N THR A 54 -21.28 -7.49 -7.64
CA THR A 54 -21.09 -8.65 -6.77
C THR A 54 -19.73 -8.61 -6.09
N VAL A 55 -19.72 -8.98 -4.82
CA VAL A 55 -18.49 -9.23 -4.06
C VAL A 55 -18.38 -10.74 -3.87
N ALA A 56 -17.22 -11.30 -4.13
CA ALA A 56 -16.88 -12.67 -3.77
C ALA A 56 -15.72 -12.64 -2.75
N LEU A 57 -15.87 -13.36 -1.66
CA LEU A 57 -14.81 -13.61 -0.68
C LEU A 57 -14.43 -15.09 -0.72
N PHE A 58 -13.15 -15.36 -0.85
CA PHE A 58 -12.61 -16.73 -0.90
C PHE A 58 -13.29 -17.63 -1.95
N GLY A 59 -13.61 -17.03 -3.12
CA GLY A 59 -14.25 -17.74 -4.24
C GLY A 59 -15.77 -17.81 -4.19
N SER A 60 -16.41 -17.45 -3.06
CA SER A 60 -17.87 -17.48 -2.95
C SER A 60 -18.51 -16.09 -2.95
N SER A 61 -19.54 -15.91 -3.77
CA SER A 61 -20.42 -14.73 -3.76
C SER A 61 -21.79 -15.02 -3.11
N ASN A 62 -21.98 -16.22 -2.61
CA ASN A 62 -23.25 -16.65 -2.02
C ASN A 62 -23.47 -15.98 -0.65
N LYS A 63 -24.57 -15.24 -0.51
CA LYS A 63 -24.91 -14.54 0.74
C LYS A 63 -25.04 -15.47 1.96
N SER A 64 -25.46 -16.70 1.78
CA SER A 64 -25.55 -17.67 2.87
C SER A 64 -24.18 -18.06 3.46
N GLU A 65 -23.10 -17.94 2.67
CA GLU A 65 -21.73 -18.27 3.07
C GLU A 65 -20.98 -17.07 3.66
N TRP A 66 -21.54 -15.86 3.55
CA TRP A 66 -20.87 -14.63 3.98
C TRP A 66 -20.50 -14.62 5.46
N THR A 67 -21.39 -15.13 6.34
CA THR A 67 -21.09 -15.22 7.77
C THR A 67 -19.84 -16.07 8.03
N HIS A 68 -19.66 -17.13 7.26
CA HIS A 68 -18.46 -17.96 7.37
C HIS A 68 -17.24 -17.30 6.76
N ALA A 69 -17.38 -16.68 5.59
CA ALA A 69 -16.31 -15.95 4.92
C ALA A 69 -15.79 -14.78 5.77
N LEU A 70 -16.69 -14.00 6.38
CA LEU A 70 -16.31 -12.86 7.22
C LEU A 70 -15.57 -13.26 8.50
N LYS A 71 -15.73 -14.49 9.03
CA LYS A 71 -14.88 -14.98 10.13
C LYS A 71 -13.41 -15.10 9.76
N ARG A 72 -13.11 -15.19 8.46
CA ARG A 72 -11.76 -15.26 7.90
C ARG A 72 -11.22 -13.86 7.51
N VAL A 73 -11.97 -12.80 7.81
CA VAL A 73 -11.59 -11.40 7.54
C VAL A 73 -11.37 -10.68 8.85
N GLY A 74 -10.19 -10.07 9.01
CA GLY A 74 -9.91 -9.10 10.05
C GLY A 74 -9.95 -7.70 9.45
N SER A 75 -10.51 -6.72 10.17
CA SER A 75 -10.53 -5.35 9.64
C SER A 75 -10.32 -4.30 10.73
N VAL A 76 -9.67 -3.19 10.34
CA VAL A 76 -9.61 -1.94 11.10
C VAL A 76 -10.06 -0.84 10.15
N ILE A 77 -11.24 -0.27 10.41
CA ILE A 77 -11.87 0.73 9.55
C ILE A 77 -12.05 2.02 10.34
N GLU A 78 -11.57 3.13 9.81
CA GLU A 78 -11.54 4.46 10.42
C GLU A 78 -10.69 4.53 11.69
N ALA A 79 -11.05 3.80 12.75
CA ALA A 79 -10.29 3.80 14.01
C ALA A 79 -10.34 2.41 14.68
N PRO A 80 -9.31 2.07 15.46
CA PRO A 80 -9.31 0.84 16.26
C PRO A 80 -10.43 0.84 17.30
N ALA A 81 -11.34 -0.12 17.20
CA ALA A 81 -12.45 -0.29 18.14
C ALA A 81 -11.98 -1.01 19.41
N ALA A 82 -11.60 -0.24 20.43
CA ALA A 82 -11.16 -0.75 21.72
C ALA A 82 -11.71 0.10 22.88
N TYR A 83 -11.87 -0.52 24.05
CA TYR A 83 -12.38 0.13 25.24
C TYR A 83 -11.29 0.96 25.93
N ASN A 84 -11.52 2.25 26.08
CA ASN A 84 -10.56 3.20 26.63
C ASN A 84 -10.03 2.88 28.03
N HIS A 85 -10.85 2.28 28.88
CA HIS A 85 -10.53 1.96 30.28
C HIS A 85 -9.93 0.58 30.47
N LEU A 86 -9.79 -0.21 29.40
CA LEU A 86 -9.18 -1.54 29.41
C LEU A 86 -7.71 -1.49 28.95
N THR A 87 -6.89 -2.41 29.41
CA THR A 87 -5.54 -2.67 28.92
C THR A 87 -5.57 -3.37 27.55
N ALA A 88 -4.42 -3.55 26.90
CA ALA A 88 -4.35 -4.36 25.67
C ALA A 88 -4.86 -5.77 25.90
N TYR A 89 -4.38 -6.44 26.93
CA TYR A 89 -4.81 -7.80 27.28
C TYR A 89 -6.31 -7.89 27.53
N GLU A 90 -6.86 -6.97 28.34
CA GLU A 90 -8.29 -6.95 28.68
C GLU A 90 -9.18 -6.73 27.43
N ASN A 91 -8.77 -5.85 26.51
CA ASN A 91 -9.45 -5.64 25.23
C ASN A 91 -9.47 -6.91 24.38
N LEU A 92 -8.32 -7.56 24.23
CA LEU A 92 -8.23 -8.82 23.48
C LEU A 92 -9.03 -9.94 24.13
N ASN A 93 -8.99 -10.04 25.46
CA ASN A 93 -9.78 -11.05 26.21
C ASN A 93 -11.28 -10.84 26.05
N TYR A 94 -11.73 -9.59 26.05
CA TYR A 94 -13.12 -9.26 25.76
C TYR A 94 -13.53 -9.74 24.35
N CYS A 95 -12.71 -9.46 23.34
CA CYS A 95 -12.95 -9.91 21.97
C CYS A 95 -12.93 -11.45 21.85
N CYS A 96 -12.01 -12.12 22.55
CA CYS A 96 -11.94 -13.58 22.58
C CYS A 96 -13.22 -14.20 23.16
N LYS A 97 -13.76 -13.62 24.22
CA LYS A 97 -15.02 -14.09 24.83
C LYS A 97 -16.20 -13.95 23.85
N ILE A 98 -16.34 -12.80 23.18
CA ILE A 98 -17.43 -12.56 22.22
C ILE A 98 -17.31 -13.49 21.01
N ARG A 99 -16.10 -13.73 20.53
CA ARG A 99 -15.84 -14.57 19.35
C ARG A 99 -15.72 -16.06 19.69
N HIS A 100 -15.87 -16.44 20.95
CA HIS A 100 -15.70 -17.81 21.46
C HIS A 100 -14.37 -18.45 21.06
N ILE A 101 -13.27 -17.67 21.14
CA ILE A 101 -11.94 -18.15 20.77
C ILE A 101 -11.42 -19.06 21.88
N PRO A 102 -11.09 -20.33 21.59
CA PRO A 102 -10.56 -21.26 22.56
C PRO A 102 -9.12 -20.88 22.95
N ASN A 103 -8.68 -21.30 24.16
CA ASN A 103 -7.32 -21.03 24.67
C ASN A 103 -6.95 -19.55 24.62
N ALA A 104 -7.89 -18.66 24.99
CA ALA A 104 -7.78 -17.22 24.85
C ALA A 104 -6.46 -16.65 25.40
N ASP A 105 -5.98 -17.09 26.57
CA ASP A 105 -4.74 -16.58 27.16
C ASP A 105 -3.52 -16.80 26.26
N LYS A 106 -3.39 -18.00 25.69
CA LYS A 106 -2.30 -18.32 24.75
C LYS A 106 -2.41 -17.46 23.48
N VAL A 107 -3.60 -17.39 22.87
CA VAL A 107 -3.83 -16.61 21.64
C VAL A 107 -3.54 -15.13 21.87
N ILE A 108 -3.96 -14.56 23.01
CA ILE A 108 -3.71 -13.16 23.36
C ILE A 108 -2.22 -12.89 23.49
N ARG A 109 -1.45 -13.74 24.20
CA ARG A 109 0.00 -13.55 24.39
C ARG A 109 0.74 -13.63 23.06
N GLU A 110 0.42 -14.60 22.22
CA GLU A 110 0.97 -14.73 20.87
C GLU A 110 0.66 -13.48 20.03
N THR A 111 -0.60 -13.04 20.03
CA THR A 111 -1.03 -11.86 19.27
C THR A 111 -0.34 -10.58 19.76
N LEU A 112 -0.26 -10.36 21.08
CA LEU A 112 0.46 -9.22 21.64
C LEU A 112 1.94 -9.23 21.26
N SER A 113 2.56 -10.41 21.19
CA SER A 113 3.94 -10.56 20.75
C SER A 113 4.10 -10.17 19.27
N TYR A 114 3.19 -10.63 18.40
CA TYR A 114 3.22 -10.26 16.97
C TYR A 114 3.14 -8.75 16.76
N VAL A 115 2.26 -8.07 17.48
CA VAL A 115 2.07 -6.61 17.29
C VAL A 115 3.01 -5.76 18.16
N GLY A 116 3.93 -6.36 18.92
CA GLY A 116 4.89 -5.64 19.75
C GLY A 116 4.27 -4.88 20.94
N LEU A 117 3.19 -5.42 21.51
CA LEU A 117 2.49 -4.85 22.68
C LEU A 117 2.65 -5.67 23.97
N THR A 118 3.61 -6.59 24.04
CA THR A 118 3.82 -7.47 25.20
C THR A 118 4.10 -6.68 26.48
N ASN A 119 4.86 -5.58 26.38
CA ASN A 119 5.34 -4.82 27.52
C ASN A 119 4.42 -3.66 27.94
N THR A 120 3.14 -3.67 27.52
CA THR A 120 2.19 -2.59 27.85
C THR A 120 1.63 -2.68 29.28
N GLY A 121 1.69 -3.86 29.90
CA GLY A 121 1.34 -4.10 31.31
C GLY A 121 -0.07 -3.58 31.65
N LYS A 122 -0.13 -2.71 32.67
CA LYS A 122 -1.36 -2.11 33.19
C LYS A 122 -1.82 -0.84 32.43
N LYS A 123 -1.06 -0.41 31.41
CA LYS A 123 -1.38 0.81 30.64
C LYS A 123 -2.72 0.65 29.94
N LYS A 124 -3.61 1.63 30.10
CA LYS A 124 -4.95 1.60 29.50
C LYS A 124 -4.91 2.11 28.05
N PHE A 125 -5.86 1.68 27.22
CA PHE A 125 -5.93 2.05 25.80
C PHE A 125 -5.99 3.57 25.59
N ARG A 126 -6.69 4.32 26.45
CA ARG A 126 -6.74 5.79 26.37
C ARG A 126 -5.35 6.43 26.45
N ASP A 127 -4.41 5.80 27.14
CA ASP A 127 -3.05 6.31 27.38
C ASP A 127 -2.04 5.81 26.33
N PHE A 128 -2.49 5.03 25.31
CA PHE A 128 -1.67 4.56 24.22
C PHE A 128 -1.33 5.68 23.24
N SER A 129 -0.11 5.65 22.70
CA SER A 129 0.22 6.44 21.50
C SER A 129 -0.64 6.00 20.32
N LEU A 130 -0.73 6.81 19.28
CA LEU A 130 -1.49 6.46 18.08
C LEU A 130 -0.99 5.13 17.47
N GLY A 131 0.32 4.94 17.34
CA GLY A 131 0.90 3.70 16.85
C GLY A 131 0.57 2.48 17.71
N MET A 132 0.55 2.64 19.06
CA MET A 132 0.09 1.57 19.94
C MET A 132 -1.40 1.26 19.74
N LYS A 133 -2.23 2.28 19.51
CA LYS A 133 -3.67 2.11 19.23
C LYS A 133 -3.87 1.36 17.92
N GLN A 134 -3.16 1.72 16.86
CA GLN A 134 -3.21 1.02 15.57
C GLN A 134 -2.77 -0.45 15.71
N ARG A 135 -1.66 -0.70 16.42
CA ARG A 135 -1.19 -2.07 16.68
C ARG A 135 -2.20 -2.89 17.48
N LEU A 136 -2.91 -2.31 18.43
CA LEU A 136 -3.98 -3.02 19.13
C LEU A 136 -5.18 -3.31 18.22
N GLY A 137 -5.55 -2.39 17.31
CA GLY A 137 -6.57 -2.63 16.29
C GLY A 137 -6.22 -3.83 15.40
N ILE A 138 -4.97 -3.89 14.94
CA ILE A 138 -4.46 -5.04 14.18
C ILE A 138 -4.47 -6.32 15.03
N ALA A 139 -4.11 -6.24 16.32
CA ALA A 139 -4.19 -7.36 17.23
C ALA A 139 -5.62 -7.93 17.35
N ILE A 140 -6.62 -7.05 17.48
CA ILE A 140 -8.03 -7.44 17.50
C ILE A 140 -8.44 -8.14 16.19
N ALA A 141 -7.96 -7.61 15.04
CA ALA A 141 -8.21 -8.21 13.74
C ALA A 141 -7.58 -9.61 13.61
N LEU A 142 -6.38 -9.82 14.18
CA LEU A 142 -5.62 -11.07 14.14
C LEU A 142 -6.19 -12.21 15.01
N LEU A 143 -7.00 -11.92 16.04
CA LEU A 143 -7.45 -12.91 17.01
C LEU A 143 -8.11 -14.15 16.40
N SER A 144 -8.84 -13.99 15.29
CA SER A 144 -9.52 -15.09 14.60
C SER A 144 -8.65 -15.79 13.56
N LYS A 145 -7.34 -15.47 13.51
CA LYS A 145 -6.39 -15.96 12.50
C LYS A 145 -6.95 -15.81 11.07
N PRO A 146 -7.24 -14.58 10.65
CA PRO A 146 -7.88 -14.33 9.36
C PRO A 146 -6.94 -14.63 8.19
N ASP A 147 -7.51 -14.97 7.03
CA ASP A 147 -6.76 -15.07 5.77
C ASP A 147 -6.60 -13.73 5.07
N LEU A 148 -7.49 -12.78 5.36
CA LEU A 148 -7.52 -11.43 4.79
C LEU A 148 -7.60 -10.38 5.91
N ILE A 149 -6.70 -9.40 5.86
CA ILE A 149 -6.74 -8.22 6.73
C ILE A 149 -7.01 -6.98 5.89
N ILE A 150 -7.97 -6.16 6.32
CA ILE A 150 -8.36 -4.93 5.66
C ILE A 150 -8.08 -3.76 6.60
N LEU A 151 -7.25 -2.81 6.16
CA LEU A 151 -6.83 -1.66 6.95
C LEU A 151 -7.17 -0.37 6.20
N ASP A 152 -7.99 0.46 6.81
CA ASP A 152 -8.38 1.74 6.24
C ASP A 152 -7.53 2.86 6.83
N GLU A 153 -6.69 3.50 5.99
CA GLU A 153 -5.77 4.59 6.35
C GLU A 153 -4.92 4.32 7.62
N PRO A 154 -4.27 3.13 7.77
CA PRO A 154 -3.69 2.70 9.04
C PRO A 154 -2.46 3.50 9.48
N ILE A 155 -1.81 4.20 8.56
CA ILE A 155 -0.60 5.01 8.81
C ILE A 155 -0.90 6.49 9.05
N ASN A 156 -2.16 6.90 8.87
CA ASN A 156 -2.54 8.30 9.00
C ASN A 156 -2.28 8.83 10.43
N GLY A 157 -1.50 9.91 10.51
CA GLY A 157 -1.12 10.55 11.76
C GLY A 157 -0.04 9.83 12.58
N LEU A 158 0.56 8.77 12.06
CA LEU A 158 1.74 8.16 12.67
C LEU A 158 2.99 9.01 12.38
N ASP A 159 3.93 8.97 13.31
CA ASP A 159 5.27 9.50 13.10
C ASP A 159 6.10 8.56 12.19
N PRO A 160 7.24 8.99 11.65
CA PRO A 160 8.06 8.16 10.75
C PRO A 160 8.48 6.83 11.36
N VAL A 161 8.70 6.78 12.69
CA VAL A 161 9.06 5.55 13.39
C VAL A 161 7.86 4.59 13.41
N GLY A 162 6.68 5.10 13.75
CA GLY A 162 5.44 4.32 13.75
C GLY A 162 5.08 3.78 12.36
N ILE A 163 5.30 4.56 11.30
CA ILE A 163 5.11 4.11 9.91
C ILE A 163 6.06 2.95 9.57
N LYS A 164 7.34 3.07 9.93
CA LYS A 164 8.34 2.01 9.72
C LYS A 164 7.95 0.73 10.48
N GLU A 165 7.56 0.85 11.74
CA GLU A 165 7.13 -0.29 12.56
C GLU A 165 5.86 -0.96 12.00
N PHE A 166 4.90 -0.16 11.51
CA PHE A 166 3.71 -0.67 10.83
C PHE A 166 4.06 -1.46 9.57
N ARG A 167 4.94 -0.95 8.72
CA ARG A 167 5.40 -1.66 7.51
C ARG A 167 6.05 -3.00 7.84
N GLN A 168 6.97 -3.00 8.82
CA GLN A 168 7.62 -4.24 9.27
C GLN A 168 6.62 -5.26 9.81
N LEU A 169 5.60 -4.80 10.53
CA LEU A 169 4.53 -5.67 11.02
C LEU A 169 3.74 -6.31 9.87
N VAL A 170 3.31 -5.52 8.87
CA VAL A 170 2.56 -6.02 7.71
C VAL A 170 3.39 -7.02 6.91
N GLN A 171 4.66 -6.68 6.61
CA GLN A 171 5.57 -7.57 5.88
C GLN A 171 5.77 -8.89 6.64
N ARG A 172 6.05 -8.84 7.92
CA ARG A 172 6.22 -10.04 8.75
C ARG A 172 4.98 -10.93 8.77
N LEU A 173 3.78 -10.35 8.93
CA LEU A 173 2.52 -11.11 8.92
C LEU A 173 2.24 -11.72 7.55
N ASN A 174 2.59 -11.03 6.46
CA ASN A 174 2.45 -11.55 5.11
C ASN A 174 3.43 -12.70 4.86
N GLU A 175 4.72 -12.52 5.18
CA GLU A 175 5.78 -13.51 4.92
C GLU A 175 5.66 -14.75 5.81
N GLU A 176 5.48 -14.56 7.13
CA GLU A 176 5.45 -15.68 8.09
C GLU A 176 4.11 -16.45 8.08
N LEU A 177 2.99 -15.76 7.84
CA LEU A 177 1.65 -16.33 7.95
C LEU A 177 0.89 -16.40 6.63
N ASN A 178 1.51 -15.99 5.51
CA ASN A 178 0.90 -15.91 4.17
C ASN A 178 -0.43 -15.14 4.17
N MET A 179 -0.52 -14.10 5.00
CA MET A 179 -1.71 -13.28 5.12
C MET A 179 -1.88 -12.36 3.92
N THR A 180 -3.11 -12.22 3.47
CA THR A 180 -3.50 -11.27 2.42
C THR A 180 -3.89 -9.94 3.05
N PHE A 181 -3.52 -8.82 2.42
CA PHE A 181 -3.86 -7.49 2.90
C PHE A 181 -4.58 -6.66 1.84
N ILE A 182 -5.53 -5.83 2.29
CA ILE A 182 -6.02 -4.66 1.56
C ILE A 182 -5.74 -3.46 2.46
N ILE A 183 -4.93 -2.52 1.99
CA ILE A 183 -4.53 -1.35 2.77
C ILE A 183 -4.87 -0.11 1.95
N SER A 184 -5.74 0.76 2.48
CA SER A 184 -6.01 2.05 1.85
C SER A 184 -5.01 3.09 2.33
N SER A 185 -4.62 4.00 1.44
CA SER A 185 -3.85 5.19 1.78
C SER A 185 -4.05 6.29 0.75
N HIS A 186 -3.83 7.52 1.16
CA HIS A 186 -3.67 8.66 0.25
C HIS A 186 -2.18 9.00 0.04
N ILE A 187 -1.26 8.30 0.70
CA ILE A 187 0.20 8.48 0.60
C ILE A 187 0.78 7.31 -0.17
N LEU A 188 1.05 7.53 -1.45
CA LEU A 188 1.55 6.48 -2.35
C LEU A 188 2.94 6.00 -1.94
N SER A 189 3.86 6.93 -1.63
CA SER A 189 5.25 6.63 -1.29
C SER A 189 5.38 5.65 -0.12
N GLU A 190 4.51 5.75 0.88
CA GLU A 190 4.51 4.86 2.03
C GLU A 190 3.93 3.48 1.69
N LEU A 191 2.85 3.44 0.90
CA LEU A 191 2.21 2.19 0.52
C LEU A 191 3.07 1.40 -0.49
N TYR A 192 3.83 2.10 -1.35
CA TYR A 192 4.76 1.50 -2.29
C TYR A 192 5.83 0.63 -1.61
N LEU A 193 6.23 0.98 -0.39
CA LEU A 193 7.26 0.24 0.35
C LEU A 193 6.76 -1.11 0.89
N VAL A 194 5.45 -1.37 0.85
CA VAL A 194 4.88 -2.60 1.44
C VAL A 194 3.97 -3.34 0.47
N ALA A 195 3.24 -2.65 -0.40
CA ALA A 195 2.29 -3.28 -1.31
C ALA A 195 2.97 -4.02 -2.47
N THR A 196 2.36 -5.10 -2.92
CA THR A 196 2.78 -5.90 -4.08
C THR A 196 1.97 -5.57 -5.33
N LYS A 197 0.76 -5.02 -5.14
CA LYS A 197 -0.14 -4.58 -6.19
C LYS A 197 -0.89 -3.32 -5.75
N PHE A 198 -1.18 -2.44 -6.69
CA PHE A 198 -1.86 -1.17 -6.44
C PHE A 198 -3.14 -1.07 -7.25
N GLY A 199 -4.20 -0.56 -6.63
CA GLY A 199 -5.40 -0.08 -7.28
C GLY A 199 -5.56 1.41 -7.02
N ILE A 200 -5.67 2.19 -8.09
CA ILE A 200 -5.81 3.64 -8.03
C ILE A 200 -7.28 3.97 -8.20
N ILE A 201 -7.86 4.59 -7.17
CA ILE A 201 -9.27 4.99 -7.17
C ILE A 201 -9.41 6.51 -7.13
N GLU A 202 -10.25 7.05 -8.01
CA GLU A 202 -10.61 8.46 -8.02
C GLU A 202 -12.06 8.65 -8.38
N ASN A 203 -12.74 9.58 -7.70
CA ASN A 203 -14.15 9.93 -7.92
C ASN A 203 -15.05 8.69 -8.01
N GLY A 204 -14.77 7.65 -7.21
CA GLY A 204 -15.52 6.40 -7.19
C GLY A 204 -15.17 5.41 -8.30
N HIS A 205 -14.22 5.71 -9.17
CA HIS A 205 -13.77 4.83 -10.26
C HIS A 205 -12.41 4.22 -9.95
N LEU A 206 -12.21 2.95 -10.28
CA LEU A 206 -10.89 2.33 -10.30
C LEU A 206 -10.22 2.68 -11.63
N ILE A 207 -9.28 3.63 -11.59
CA ILE A 207 -8.62 4.17 -12.77
C ILE A 207 -7.60 3.20 -13.34
N LYS A 208 -6.83 2.55 -12.45
CA LYS A 208 -5.77 1.62 -12.85
C LYS A 208 -5.51 0.57 -11.77
N GLU A 209 -5.17 -0.64 -12.19
CA GLU A 209 -4.50 -1.64 -11.37
C GLU A 209 -3.11 -1.91 -11.97
N ILE A 210 -2.09 -2.01 -11.13
CA ILE A 210 -0.72 -2.27 -11.54
C ILE A 210 0.00 -3.04 -10.43
N THR A 211 0.79 -4.04 -10.78
CA THR A 211 1.69 -4.70 -9.83
C THR A 211 2.92 -3.83 -9.58
N LYS A 212 3.60 -4.06 -8.46
CA LYS A 212 4.84 -3.36 -8.16
C LYS A 212 5.90 -3.63 -9.23
N ALA A 213 6.00 -4.88 -9.70
CA ALA A 213 6.95 -5.25 -10.76
C ALA A 213 6.66 -4.54 -12.08
N GLU A 214 5.39 -4.51 -12.54
CA GLU A 214 4.99 -3.76 -13.74
C GLU A 214 5.24 -2.26 -13.60
N PHE A 215 5.03 -1.72 -12.38
CA PHE A 215 5.31 -0.33 -12.10
C PHE A 215 6.83 -0.05 -12.21
N GLU A 216 7.67 -0.87 -11.59
CA GLU A 216 9.14 -0.76 -11.65
C GLU A 216 9.68 -0.91 -13.08
N GLU A 217 9.11 -1.82 -13.87
CA GLU A 217 9.47 -2.02 -15.27
C GLU A 217 9.08 -0.81 -16.15
N GLN A 218 7.90 -0.22 -15.92
CA GLN A 218 7.45 0.97 -16.66
C GLN A 218 8.19 2.24 -16.24
N ASN A 219 8.79 2.24 -15.06
CA ASN A 219 9.33 3.41 -14.39
C ASN A 219 10.77 3.14 -13.92
N GLU A 220 11.62 2.72 -14.87
CA GLU A 220 13.04 2.54 -14.58
C GLU A 220 13.70 3.86 -14.14
N ASP A 221 14.52 3.77 -13.12
CA ASP A 221 15.38 4.87 -12.72
C ASP A 221 16.36 5.24 -13.85
N TYR A 222 16.67 6.50 -13.98
CA TYR A 222 17.56 6.98 -15.04
C TYR A 222 18.48 8.08 -14.52
N ILE A 223 19.56 8.29 -15.26
CA ILE A 223 20.44 9.44 -15.07
C ILE A 223 20.02 10.52 -16.06
N VAL A 224 19.78 11.74 -15.56
CA VAL A 224 19.60 12.92 -16.39
C VAL A 224 20.95 13.47 -16.72
N LEU A 225 21.22 13.67 -18.01
CA LEU A 225 22.39 14.36 -18.52
C LEU A 225 21.93 15.57 -19.32
N LYS A 226 22.44 16.75 -18.93
CA LYS A 226 22.30 17.96 -19.74
C LYS A 226 23.64 18.35 -20.33
N THR A 227 23.68 18.49 -21.65
CA THR A 227 24.89 18.83 -22.42
C THR A 227 24.52 19.57 -23.69
N ASN A 228 25.42 20.44 -24.15
CA ASN A 228 25.25 21.18 -25.39
C ASN A 228 25.54 20.33 -26.65
N ASN A 229 26.08 19.10 -26.49
CA ASN A 229 26.41 18.21 -27.59
C ASN A 229 25.72 16.84 -27.42
N LEU A 230 24.37 16.84 -27.50
CA LEU A 230 23.56 15.65 -27.33
C LEU A 230 23.85 14.55 -28.34
N ALA A 231 24.12 14.91 -29.60
CA ALA A 231 24.34 13.93 -30.67
C ALA A 231 25.57 13.06 -30.41
N GLU A 232 26.69 13.70 -30.04
CA GLU A 232 27.91 12.99 -29.75
C GLU A 232 27.89 12.27 -28.42
N ALA A 233 27.27 12.87 -27.39
CA ALA A 233 27.03 12.21 -26.11
C ALA A 233 26.18 10.95 -26.28
N SER A 234 25.08 11.02 -27.03
CA SER A 234 24.22 9.90 -27.32
C SER A 234 24.94 8.75 -28.03
N LYS A 235 25.79 9.08 -29.00
CA LYS A 235 26.60 8.12 -29.74
C LYS A 235 27.57 7.38 -28.82
N ILE A 236 28.29 8.08 -27.97
CA ILE A 236 29.23 7.48 -27.01
C ILE A 236 28.48 6.58 -26.01
N LEU A 237 27.44 7.12 -25.42
CA LEU A 237 26.69 6.41 -24.39
C LEU A 237 25.97 5.17 -24.92
N HIS A 238 25.44 5.23 -26.15
CA HIS A 238 24.78 4.07 -26.79
C HIS A 238 25.80 3.12 -27.39
N ASP A 239 26.72 3.59 -28.26
CA ASP A 239 27.56 2.71 -29.07
C ASP A 239 28.73 2.12 -28.29
N GLN A 240 29.30 2.85 -27.32
CA GLN A 240 30.46 2.38 -26.54
C GLN A 240 30.06 1.78 -25.19
N LEU A 241 29.02 2.32 -24.54
CA LEU A 241 28.60 1.86 -23.21
C LEU A 241 27.34 1.00 -23.21
N GLY A 242 26.60 0.93 -24.34
CA GLY A 242 25.43 0.10 -24.52
C GLY A 242 24.20 0.55 -23.72
N TYR A 243 24.16 1.81 -23.27
CA TYR A 243 23.04 2.30 -22.50
C TYR A 243 21.81 2.55 -23.37
N ARG A 244 20.62 2.25 -22.82
CA ARG A 244 19.35 2.67 -23.40
C ARG A 244 19.13 4.17 -23.10
N LEU A 245 18.81 4.93 -24.14
CA LEU A 245 18.71 6.38 -24.08
C LEU A 245 17.31 6.87 -24.50
N LYS A 246 16.89 7.99 -23.92
CA LYS A 246 15.71 8.75 -24.34
C LYS A 246 16.04 10.22 -24.37
N VAL A 247 15.98 10.83 -25.54
CA VAL A 247 16.07 12.29 -25.69
C VAL A 247 14.73 12.89 -25.27
N VAL A 248 14.76 13.75 -24.25
CA VAL A 248 13.56 14.38 -23.70
C VAL A 248 13.36 15.76 -24.31
N ASN A 249 14.45 16.51 -24.37
CA ASN A 249 14.48 17.80 -25.02
C ASN A 249 15.58 17.76 -26.09
N ALA A 250 15.22 18.04 -27.34
CA ALA A 250 16.16 17.96 -28.46
C ALA A 250 17.35 18.93 -28.36
N THR A 251 17.30 19.87 -27.44
CA THR A 251 18.32 20.91 -27.28
C THR A 251 19.42 20.53 -26.28
N ASP A 252 19.11 19.90 -25.15
CA ASP A 252 20.09 19.74 -24.07
C ASP A 252 19.90 18.58 -23.10
N GLU A 253 18.76 17.85 -23.10
CA GLU A 253 18.45 16.86 -22.07
C GLU A 253 18.30 15.42 -22.59
N LEU A 254 19.06 14.51 -21.97
CA LEU A 254 19.09 13.09 -22.26
C LEU A 254 18.84 12.28 -20.97
N HIS A 255 17.93 11.32 -21.05
CA HIS A 255 17.76 10.31 -20.01
C HIS A 255 18.52 9.03 -20.37
N ILE A 256 19.34 8.55 -19.45
CA ILE A 256 20.19 7.36 -19.57
C ILE A 256 19.64 6.33 -18.59
N PHE A 257 19.03 5.26 -19.09
CA PHE A 257 18.45 4.21 -18.26
C PHE A 257 19.54 3.30 -17.73
N THR A 258 20.02 3.61 -16.53
CA THR A 258 21.05 2.86 -15.80
C THR A 258 21.08 3.24 -14.33
N HIS A 259 21.91 2.57 -13.54
CA HIS A 259 21.97 2.77 -12.10
C HIS A 259 22.87 3.96 -11.70
N SER A 260 22.60 4.52 -10.51
CA SER A 260 23.32 5.70 -9.99
C SER A 260 24.85 5.53 -9.91
N HIS A 261 25.35 4.31 -9.68
CA HIS A 261 26.78 4.05 -9.59
C HIS A 261 27.54 4.22 -10.93
N GLU A 262 26.81 4.24 -12.06
CA GLU A 262 27.39 4.44 -13.40
C GLU A 262 27.70 5.93 -13.70
N ILE A 263 27.25 6.89 -12.88
CA ILE A 263 27.48 8.33 -13.11
C ILE A 263 28.97 8.63 -13.31
N ASN A 264 29.83 8.10 -12.48
CA ASN A 264 31.27 8.35 -12.58
C ASN A 264 31.88 7.86 -13.89
N LYS A 265 31.43 6.70 -14.37
CA LYS A 265 31.85 6.12 -15.64
C LYS A 265 31.38 6.97 -16.82
N ILE A 266 30.13 7.43 -16.78
CA ILE A 266 29.58 8.34 -17.78
C ILE A 266 30.37 9.63 -17.85
N ILE A 267 30.69 10.25 -16.71
CA ILE A 267 31.49 11.49 -16.64
C ILE A 267 32.87 11.26 -17.23
N GLN A 268 33.51 10.13 -16.94
CA GLN A 268 34.85 9.83 -17.46
C GLN A 268 34.86 9.67 -18.98
N GLU A 269 33.90 8.91 -19.54
CA GLU A 269 33.85 8.66 -20.98
C GLU A 269 33.49 9.93 -21.78
N LEU A 270 32.55 10.74 -21.30
CA LEU A 270 32.19 12.00 -21.90
C LEU A 270 33.36 13.03 -21.78
N GLY A 271 34.11 13.02 -20.67
CA GLY A 271 35.28 13.84 -20.46
C GLY A 271 36.42 13.52 -21.43
N LYS A 272 36.68 12.23 -21.75
CA LYS A 272 37.64 11.80 -22.76
C LYS A 272 37.33 12.35 -24.17
N ALA A 273 36.05 12.53 -24.47
CA ALA A 273 35.55 13.08 -25.71
C ALA A 273 35.43 14.62 -25.69
N ASN A 274 35.88 15.29 -24.63
CA ASN A 274 35.77 16.75 -24.44
C ASN A 274 34.29 17.25 -24.48
N ILE A 275 33.33 16.42 -24.08
CA ILE A 275 31.92 16.83 -24.01
C ILE A 275 31.69 17.55 -22.69
N THR A 276 31.18 18.76 -22.77
CA THR A 276 30.82 19.56 -21.58
C THR A 276 29.54 19.03 -20.96
N ILE A 277 29.60 18.68 -19.68
CA ILE A 277 28.45 18.31 -18.88
C ILE A 277 27.97 19.55 -18.13
N ASN A 278 26.76 19.99 -18.42
CA ASN A 278 26.15 21.13 -17.73
C ASN A 278 25.53 20.67 -16.40
N GLU A 279 24.79 19.56 -16.44
CA GLU A 279 24.20 18.90 -15.27
C GLU A 279 24.23 17.38 -15.46
N ILE A 280 24.49 16.66 -14.40
CA ILE A 280 24.30 15.21 -14.35
C ILE A 280 23.81 14.82 -12.96
N TYR A 281 22.68 14.13 -12.90
CA TYR A 281 22.14 13.63 -11.64
C TYR A 281 21.27 12.38 -11.85
N TYR A 282 21.14 11.62 -10.78
CA TYR A 282 20.30 10.44 -10.77
C TYR A 282 18.86 10.83 -10.46
N ALA A 283 17.96 10.53 -11.36
CA ALA A 283 16.55 10.77 -11.20
C ALA A 283 15.87 9.44 -10.86
N ARG A 284 15.24 9.41 -9.70
CA ARG A 284 14.22 8.42 -9.42
C ARG A 284 12.90 8.95 -9.96
N GLN A 285 12.10 8.05 -10.52
CA GLN A 285 10.78 8.50 -10.93
C GLN A 285 10.00 8.92 -9.69
N ASP A 286 9.42 10.09 -9.77
CA ASP A 286 8.56 10.63 -8.73
C ASP A 286 7.23 9.86 -8.73
N LEU A 287 7.08 8.97 -7.73
CA LEU A 287 5.88 8.19 -7.51
C LEU A 287 4.62 9.08 -7.40
N GLU A 288 4.77 10.24 -6.79
CA GLU A 288 3.66 11.17 -6.59
C GLU A 288 3.29 11.85 -7.92
N LYS A 289 4.29 12.17 -8.75
CA LYS A 289 4.07 12.71 -10.10
C LYS A 289 3.36 11.69 -10.99
N TYR A 290 3.83 10.42 -11.01
CA TYR A 290 3.16 9.35 -11.76
C TYR A 290 1.69 9.21 -11.37
N PHE A 291 1.41 9.28 -10.07
CA PHE A 291 0.05 9.21 -9.56
C PHE A 291 -0.78 10.44 -9.97
N THR A 292 -0.19 11.63 -9.91
CA THR A 292 -0.85 12.88 -10.31
C THR A 292 -1.19 12.88 -11.80
N ASP A 293 -0.25 12.44 -12.65
CA ASP A 293 -0.42 12.34 -14.12
C ASP A 293 -1.50 11.30 -14.52
N LEU A 294 -1.82 10.32 -13.64
CA LEU A 294 -2.89 9.35 -13.87
C LEU A 294 -4.27 9.87 -13.48
N VAL A 295 -4.31 10.91 -12.66
CA VAL A 295 -5.52 11.42 -11.99
C VAL A 295 -5.94 12.79 -12.57
N GLU A 296 -5.09 13.45 -13.35
CA GLU A 296 -5.40 14.62 -14.20
C GLU A 296 -5.93 14.19 -15.57
#